data_6a27189ae17603040ef961baaf3ab4b4
#
_entry.id   6a27189ae17603040ef961baaf3ab4b4
#
_cell.length_a   1.000
_cell.length_b   1.000
_cell.length_c   1.000
_cell.angle_alpha   90.00
_cell.angle_beta   90.00
_cell.angle_gamma   90.00
#
_symmetry.space_group_name_H-M   'P 1'
#
loop_
_entity.id
_entity.type
_entity.pdbx_description
1 polymer ?
#
loop_
_entity_poly.entity_id
_entity_poly.type
_entity_poly.pdbx_seq_one_letter_code
_entity_poly.pdbx_strand_id
1 'polypeptide(L)'
;AWYGSSHVLHGVDLQIGKGETIGLLGRNGMGKSTLIRTLLGHVTQRDGRIHLFGQDLSKGKPHEVARRGVAYVPEGRGVFPNLSVRENLVMSAKPARDAKSGWTYERVMKTFPRLTERVNNLGNQLSGGEQQMLSIGRALMTQPELIILDEATEGLAPLIVADIWRVISEIRDSGIATLIVDRDYRKVLAQSDRAIVLQKGQVVLSGASDALRNSEQLASFLGV
;
A
#
# COMPACT_ATOMS: atom_id res chain seq x y z
N ALA A 1 -19.04 2.60 -6.23
CA ALA A 1 -18.15 2.84 -7.36
C ALA A 1 -18.49 1.88 -8.50
N TRP A 2 -18.35 2.35 -9.74
CA TRP A 2 -18.80 1.60 -10.93
C TRP A 2 -17.74 1.60 -12.03
N TYR A 3 -17.80 0.57 -12.87
CA TYR A 3 -17.16 0.51 -14.18
C TYR A 3 -18.24 0.30 -15.23
N GLY A 4 -18.60 1.38 -15.95
CA GLY A 4 -19.76 1.38 -16.87
C GLY A 4 -21.04 1.08 -16.11
N SER A 5 -21.77 0.01 -16.49
CA SER A 5 -22.98 -0.46 -15.82
C SER A 5 -22.71 -1.35 -14.60
N SER A 6 -21.47 -1.79 -14.38
CA SER A 6 -21.13 -2.72 -13.29
C SER A 6 -20.93 -1.97 -11.98
N HIS A 7 -21.82 -2.16 -11.01
CA HIS A 7 -21.67 -1.65 -9.65
C HIS A 7 -20.76 -2.60 -8.85
N VAL A 8 -19.59 -2.12 -8.44
CA VAL A 8 -18.55 -2.96 -7.81
C VAL A 8 -18.41 -2.72 -6.31
N LEU A 9 -18.53 -1.47 -5.85
CA LEU A 9 -18.49 -1.15 -4.42
C LEU A 9 -19.85 -0.66 -3.96
N HIS A 10 -20.37 -1.29 -2.90
CA HIS A 10 -21.73 -1.10 -2.39
C HIS A 10 -21.69 -0.57 -0.95
N GLY A 11 -21.50 0.73 -0.76
CA GLY A 11 -21.53 1.34 0.56
C GLY A 11 -20.38 0.85 1.47
N VAL A 12 -19.13 1.09 1.04
CA VAL A 12 -17.93 0.74 1.81
C VAL A 12 -17.58 1.91 2.72
N ASP A 13 -17.60 1.67 4.03
CA ASP A 13 -17.08 2.59 5.03
C ASP A 13 -15.70 2.14 5.51
N LEU A 14 -14.71 3.02 5.39
CA LEU A 14 -13.33 2.81 5.81
C LEU A 14 -12.78 4.07 6.45
N GLN A 15 -12.23 3.94 7.63
CA GLN A 15 -11.49 4.99 8.32
C GLN A 15 -10.10 4.47 8.67
N ILE A 16 -9.06 5.28 8.41
CA ILE A 16 -7.68 5.02 8.79
C ILE A 16 -7.21 6.16 9.67
N GLY A 17 -6.82 5.84 10.89
CA GLY A 17 -6.24 6.80 11.84
C GLY A 17 -4.81 7.19 11.47
N LYS A 18 -4.31 8.27 12.07
CA LYS A 18 -2.91 8.68 11.91
C LYS A 18 -1.99 7.60 12.49
N GLY A 19 -1.04 7.12 11.69
CA GLY A 19 -0.10 6.08 12.08
C GLY A 19 -0.73 4.68 12.23
N GLU A 20 -2.04 4.53 11.94
CA GLU A 20 -2.73 3.25 12.02
C GLU A 20 -2.42 2.39 10.79
N THR A 21 -2.22 1.11 11.02
CA THR A 21 -2.09 0.11 9.96
C THR A 21 -3.35 -0.73 9.85
N ILE A 22 -3.98 -0.72 8.67
CA ILE A 22 -5.18 -1.50 8.37
C ILE A 22 -4.89 -2.58 7.33
N GLY A 23 -5.31 -3.81 7.63
CA GLY A 23 -5.35 -4.91 6.68
C GLY A 23 -6.66 -4.89 5.87
N LEU A 24 -6.56 -4.90 4.55
CA LEU A 24 -7.70 -5.08 3.65
C LEU A 24 -7.69 -6.51 3.11
N LEU A 25 -8.58 -7.32 3.63
CA LEU A 25 -8.69 -8.74 3.34
C LEU A 25 -9.88 -9.05 2.42
N GLY A 26 -9.87 -10.21 1.82
CA GLY A 26 -10.93 -10.72 0.95
C GLY A 26 -10.37 -11.50 -0.23
N ARG A 27 -11.18 -12.39 -0.77
CA ARG A 27 -10.81 -13.22 -1.94
C ARG A 27 -10.60 -12.35 -3.19
N ASN A 28 -9.98 -12.92 -4.22
CA ASN A 28 -9.82 -12.23 -5.51
C ASN A 28 -11.20 -11.92 -6.11
N GLY A 29 -11.31 -10.76 -6.78
CA GLY A 29 -12.57 -10.28 -7.36
C GLY A 29 -13.56 -9.65 -6.35
N MET A 30 -13.24 -9.56 -5.06
CA MET A 30 -14.15 -9.02 -4.04
C MET A 30 -14.20 -7.48 -3.97
N GLY A 31 -13.41 -6.77 -4.81
CA GLY A 31 -13.45 -5.31 -4.91
C GLY A 31 -12.27 -4.58 -4.26
N LYS A 32 -11.25 -5.27 -3.71
CA LYS A 32 -10.09 -4.65 -3.04
C LYS A 32 -9.37 -3.64 -3.93
N SER A 33 -8.95 -4.05 -5.13
CA SER A 33 -8.27 -3.14 -6.07
C SER A 33 -9.17 -2.01 -6.57
N THR A 34 -10.49 -2.24 -6.65
CA THR A 34 -11.46 -1.18 -6.96
C THR A 34 -11.54 -0.17 -5.83
N LEU A 35 -11.53 -0.61 -4.57
CA LEU A 35 -11.49 0.28 -3.40
C LEU A 35 -10.22 1.13 -3.41
N ILE A 36 -9.05 0.51 -3.60
CA ILE A 36 -7.78 1.23 -3.71
C ILE A 36 -7.83 2.27 -4.85
N ARG A 37 -8.25 1.86 -6.05
CA ARG A 37 -8.35 2.78 -7.20
C ARG A 37 -9.35 3.91 -6.96
N THR A 38 -10.43 3.65 -6.21
CA THR A 38 -11.42 4.66 -5.83
C THR A 38 -10.81 5.68 -4.88
N LEU A 39 -10.09 5.21 -3.84
CA LEU A 39 -9.37 6.07 -2.90
C LEU A 39 -8.30 6.92 -3.59
N LEU A 40 -7.61 6.36 -4.57
CA LEU A 40 -6.58 7.05 -5.36
C LEU A 40 -7.15 7.99 -6.44
N GLY A 41 -8.47 8.07 -6.60
CA GLY A 41 -9.11 8.94 -7.59
C GLY A 41 -9.10 8.42 -9.02
N HIS A 42 -8.73 7.15 -9.25
CA HIS A 42 -8.72 6.55 -10.59
C HIS A 42 -10.09 6.10 -11.08
N VAL A 43 -11.05 5.80 -10.18
CA VAL A 43 -12.42 5.48 -10.56
C VAL A 43 -13.24 6.77 -10.60
N THR A 44 -13.71 7.14 -11.79
CA THR A 44 -14.44 8.39 -12.00
C THR A 44 -15.93 8.27 -11.65
N GLN A 45 -16.53 7.09 -11.92
CA GLN A 45 -17.92 6.79 -11.56
C GLN A 45 -17.97 6.30 -10.11
N ARG A 46 -18.03 7.23 -9.17
CA ARG A 46 -18.14 6.95 -7.75
C ARG A 46 -19.10 7.92 -7.07
N ASP A 47 -19.71 7.45 -6.00
CA ASP A 47 -20.57 8.21 -5.12
C ASP A 47 -20.11 8.03 -3.67
N GLY A 48 -20.60 8.88 -2.77
CA GLY A 48 -20.17 8.91 -1.38
C GLY A 48 -19.10 9.96 -1.11
N ARG A 49 -18.42 9.84 0.04
CA ARG A 49 -17.46 10.83 0.54
C ARG A 49 -16.09 10.21 0.77
N ILE A 50 -15.04 10.91 0.32
CA ILE A 50 -13.65 10.55 0.58
C ILE A 50 -12.98 11.77 1.21
N HIS A 51 -12.59 11.66 2.47
CA HIS A 51 -11.81 12.68 3.16
C HIS A 51 -10.40 12.18 3.43
N LEU A 52 -9.40 12.95 3.02
CA LEU A 52 -7.99 12.66 3.30
C LEU A 52 -7.39 13.84 4.08
N PHE A 53 -6.90 13.56 5.29
CA PHE A 53 -6.24 14.54 6.16
C PHE A 53 -7.07 15.82 6.35
N GLY A 54 -8.39 15.65 6.59
CA GLY A 54 -9.35 16.74 6.82
C GLY A 54 -9.86 17.45 5.57
N GLN A 55 -9.49 17.00 4.37
CA GLN A 55 -9.96 17.59 3.11
C GLN A 55 -10.86 16.62 2.33
N ASP A 56 -11.92 17.18 1.75
CA ASP A 56 -12.82 16.44 0.86
C ASP A 56 -12.15 16.23 -0.49
N LEU A 57 -11.91 14.97 -0.84
CA LEU A 57 -11.40 14.49 -2.11
C LEU A 57 -12.38 13.55 -2.82
N SER A 58 -13.67 13.63 -2.51
CA SER A 58 -14.71 12.79 -3.11
C SER A 58 -14.72 12.86 -4.65
N LYS A 59 -14.35 14.00 -5.21
CA LYS A 59 -14.15 14.21 -6.65
C LYS A 59 -12.68 14.40 -7.04
N GLY A 60 -11.77 14.13 -6.10
CA GLY A 60 -10.33 14.32 -6.28
C GLY A 60 -9.76 13.48 -7.40
N LYS A 61 -8.82 14.06 -8.15
CA LYS A 61 -8.04 13.38 -9.20
C LYS A 61 -6.80 12.72 -8.62
N PRO A 62 -6.19 11.73 -9.28
CA PRO A 62 -5.05 11.00 -8.73
C PRO A 62 -3.88 11.88 -8.29
N HIS A 63 -3.56 12.92 -9.06
CA HIS A 63 -2.46 13.84 -8.71
C HIS A 63 -2.78 14.69 -7.46
N GLU A 64 -4.05 14.99 -7.20
CA GLU A 64 -4.48 15.72 -5.99
C GLU A 64 -4.34 14.81 -4.76
N VAL A 65 -4.75 13.54 -4.87
CA VAL A 65 -4.56 12.52 -3.83
C VAL A 65 -3.06 12.34 -3.51
N ALA A 66 -2.21 12.18 -4.54
CA ALA A 66 -0.77 12.04 -4.36
C ALA A 66 -0.11 13.28 -3.72
N ARG A 67 -0.56 14.48 -4.08
CA ARG A 67 -0.07 15.74 -3.47
C ARG A 67 -0.43 15.86 -1.99
N ARG A 68 -1.49 15.18 -1.54
CA ARG A 68 -1.91 15.14 -0.13
C ARG A 68 -1.11 14.18 0.73
N GLY A 69 -0.12 13.51 0.18
CA GLY A 69 0.75 12.60 0.93
C GLY A 69 0.26 11.16 0.92
N VAL A 70 -0.49 10.76 -0.09
CA VAL A 70 -0.80 9.34 -0.34
C VAL A 70 0.21 8.77 -1.30
N ALA A 71 0.90 7.70 -0.89
CA ALA A 71 1.76 6.90 -1.76
C ALA A 71 1.11 5.55 -2.05
N TYR A 72 1.37 5.03 -3.23
CA TYR A 72 0.85 3.75 -3.69
C TYR A 72 1.96 2.86 -4.24
N VAL A 73 2.04 1.65 -3.74
CA VAL A 73 2.91 0.58 -4.21
C VAL A 73 2.01 -0.46 -4.87
N PRO A 74 1.97 -0.53 -6.22
CA PRO A 74 1.10 -1.44 -6.95
C PRO A 74 1.68 -2.85 -7.01
N GLU A 75 0.83 -3.85 -7.23
CA GLU A 75 1.18 -5.24 -7.55
C GLU A 75 2.20 -5.34 -8.71
N GLY A 76 2.07 -4.51 -9.73
CA GLY A 76 2.95 -4.45 -10.90
C GLY A 76 4.26 -3.70 -10.70
N ARG A 77 4.67 -3.42 -9.44
CA ARG A 77 5.92 -2.75 -9.03
C ARG A 77 6.07 -1.30 -9.51
N GLY A 78 5.73 -0.97 -10.77
CA GLY A 78 5.68 0.39 -11.30
C GLY A 78 7.03 1.13 -11.34
N VAL A 79 8.16 0.42 -11.47
CA VAL A 79 9.48 1.04 -11.61
C VAL A 79 9.68 1.58 -13.03
N PHE A 80 10.50 2.62 -13.18
CA PHE A 80 10.89 3.13 -14.50
C PHE A 80 12.03 2.28 -15.05
N PRO A 81 11.80 1.48 -16.10
CA PRO A 81 12.75 0.47 -16.56
C PRO A 81 14.06 1.06 -17.12
N ASN A 82 14.00 2.27 -17.69
CA ASN A 82 15.10 2.95 -18.35
C ASN A 82 15.84 3.95 -17.44
N LEU A 83 15.46 4.04 -16.17
CA LEU A 83 16.14 4.84 -15.16
C LEU A 83 16.92 3.92 -14.22
N SER A 84 18.08 4.37 -13.75
CA SER A 84 18.84 3.69 -12.71
C SER A 84 18.07 3.65 -11.39
N VAL A 85 18.50 2.79 -10.46
CA VAL A 85 17.97 2.77 -9.09
C VAL A 85 18.01 4.16 -8.47
N ARG A 86 19.16 4.84 -8.57
CA ARG A 86 19.34 6.20 -8.06
C ARG A 86 18.35 7.18 -8.66
N GLU A 87 18.20 7.21 -9.98
CA GLU A 87 17.28 8.12 -10.67
C GLU A 87 15.82 7.83 -10.33
N ASN A 88 15.43 6.55 -10.27
CA ASN A 88 14.11 6.14 -9.82
C ASN A 88 13.78 6.68 -8.43
N LEU A 89 14.72 6.67 -7.49
CA LEU A 89 14.51 7.17 -6.13
C LEU A 89 14.48 8.70 -6.10
N VAL A 90 15.47 9.36 -6.71
CA VAL A 90 15.65 10.82 -6.63
C VAL A 90 14.51 11.56 -7.30
N MET A 91 14.00 11.09 -8.45
CA MET A 91 12.87 11.73 -9.12
C MET A 91 11.58 11.75 -8.31
N SER A 92 11.44 10.83 -7.35
CA SER A 92 10.27 10.74 -6.47
C SER A 92 10.44 11.53 -5.18
N ALA A 93 11.64 12.04 -4.91
CA ALA A 93 12.00 12.66 -3.65
C ALA A 93 11.22 13.95 -3.39
N LYS A 94 10.65 14.05 -2.19
CA LYS A 94 10.12 15.29 -1.64
C LYS A 94 10.94 15.69 -0.41
N PRO A 95 11.03 16.99 -0.09
CA PRO A 95 11.65 17.43 1.15
C PRO A 95 10.97 16.76 2.35
N ALA A 96 11.77 16.23 3.27
CA ALA A 96 11.25 15.70 4.52
C ALA A 96 10.72 16.86 5.39
N ARG A 97 9.58 16.66 6.04
CA ARG A 97 9.03 17.66 6.99
C ARG A 97 9.93 17.81 8.23
N ASP A 98 10.54 16.70 8.63
CA ASP A 98 11.54 16.64 9.69
C ASP A 98 12.75 15.85 9.17
N ALA A 99 13.91 16.49 9.22
CA ALA A 99 15.15 15.88 8.73
C ALA A 99 15.58 14.63 9.52
N LYS A 100 15.13 14.48 10.77
CA LYS A 100 15.50 13.34 11.62
C LYS A 100 14.62 12.11 11.40
N SER A 101 13.35 12.29 11.04
CA SER A 101 12.37 11.22 10.88
C SER A 101 12.03 10.89 9.43
N GLY A 102 12.42 11.75 8.48
CA GLY A 102 12.10 11.62 7.07
C GLY A 102 12.76 10.42 6.38
N TRP A 103 12.13 9.96 5.31
CA TRP A 103 12.67 8.93 4.43
C TRP A 103 13.62 9.57 3.39
N THR A 104 14.88 9.79 3.80
CA THR A 104 15.93 10.29 2.91
C THR A 104 16.45 9.20 1.99
N TYR A 105 17.18 9.60 0.95
CA TYR A 105 17.86 8.66 0.06
C TYR A 105 18.76 7.70 0.85
N GLU A 106 19.54 8.21 1.78
CA GLU A 106 20.47 7.44 2.61
C GLU A 106 19.71 6.43 3.50
N ARG A 107 18.57 6.85 4.06
CA ARG A 107 17.71 5.96 4.86
C ARG A 107 17.14 4.84 4.00
N VAL A 108 16.62 5.15 2.81
CA VAL A 108 16.11 4.13 1.88
C VAL A 108 17.21 3.14 1.48
N MET A 109 18.42 3.62 1.14
CA MET A 109 19.54 2.75 0.78
C MET A 109 19.99 1.87 1.96
N LYS A 110 19.94 2.37 3.19
CA LYS A 110 20.21 1.60 4.41
C LYS A 110 19.13 0.54 4.66
N THR A 111 17.86 0.87 4.42
CA THR A 111 16.71 -0.05 4.60
C THR A 111 16.72 -1.17 3.56
N PHE A 112 17.20 -0.88 2.35
CA PHE A 112 17.32 -1.82 1.24
C PHE A 112 18.76 -2.02 0.75
N PRO A 113 19.64 -2.74 1.48
CA PRO A 113 21.05 -2.90 1.12
C PRO A 113 21.26 -3.47 -0.29
N ARG A 114 20.37 -4.35 -0.77
CA ARG A 114 20.43 -4.91 -2.12
C ARG A 114 20.35 -3.84 -3.22
N LEU A 115 19.63 -2.73 -2.97
CA LEU A 115 19.58 -1.62 -3.92
C LEU A 115 20.89 -0.83 -3.95
N THR A 116 21.65 -0.83 -2.84
CA THR A 116 22.96 -0.18 -2.76
C THR A 116 23.95 -0.84 -3.72
N GLU A 117 23.93 -2.18 -3.80
CA GLU A 117 24.77 -2.96 -4.73
C GLU A 117 24.40 -2.73 -6.20
N ARG A 118 23.18 -2.26 -6.44
CA ARG A 118 22.57 -2.07 -7.77
C ARG A 118 22.30 -0.61 -8.11
N VAL A 119 22.91 0.33 -7.42
CA VAL A 119 22.58 1.77 -7.49
C VAL A 119 22.61 2.36 -8.90
N ASN A 120 23.51 1.88 -9.76
CA ASN A 120 23.67 2.32 -11.14
C ASN A 120 22.97 1.39 -12.16
N ASN A 121 22.38 0.27 -11.73
CA ASN A 121 21.63 -0.62 -12.61
C ASN A 121 20.32 0.03 -13.02
N LEU A 122 19.88 -0.18 -14.25
CA LEU A 122 18.57 0.23 -14.74
C LEU A 122 17.45 -0.61 -14.11
N GLY A 123 16.25 -0.05 -14.02
CA GLY A 123 15.11 -0.75 -13.44
C GLY A 123 14.77 -2.09 -14.10
N ASN A 124 14.99 -2.22 -15.41
CA ASN A 124 14.79 -3.48 -16.14
C ASN A 124 15.92 -4.51 -15.93
N GLN A 125 17.01 -4.14 -15.31
CA GLN A 125 18.14 -5.03 -14.96
C GLN A 125 18.00 -5.62 -13.55
N LEU A 126 16.97 -5.21 -12.81
CA LEU A 126 16.72 -5.66 -11.45
C LEU A 126 15.88 -6.94 -11.45
N SER A 127 16.15 -7.82 -10.49
CA SER A 127 15.24 -8.93 -10.16
C SER A 127 13.88 -8.42 -9.70
N GLY A 128 12.86 -9.29 -9.75
CA GLY A 128 11.54 -8.91 -9.30
C GLY A 128 11.48 -8.40 -7.86
N GLY A 129 12.27 -8.98 -6.95
CA GLY A 129 12.37 -8.52 -5.57
C GLY A 129 13.07 -7.18 -5.42
N GLU A 130 14.13 -6.94 -6.17
CA GLU A 130 14.82 -5.63 -6.18
C GLU A 130 13.92 -4.53 -6.76
N GLN A 131 13.14 -4.85 -7.81
CA GLN A 131 12.13 -3.92 -8.36
C GLN A 131 11.05 -3.59 -7.32
N GLN A 132 10.61 -4.57 -6.53
CA GLN A 132 9.63 -4.34 -5.47
C GLN A 132 10.20 -3.45 -4.35
N MET A 133 11.45 -3.73 -3.92
CA MET A 133 12.16 -2.87 -2.95
C MET A 133 12.30 -1.45 -3.48
N LEU A 134 12.64 -1.29 -4.77
CA LEU A 134 12.74 0.03 -5.42
C LEU A 134 11.39 0.74 -5.46
N SER A 135 10.29 0.04 -5.74
CA SER A 135 8.94 0.58 -5.73
C SER A 135 8.54 1.11 -4.35
N ILE A 136 8.80 0.33 -3.29
CA ILE A 136 8.56 0.75 -1.90
C ILE A 136 9.46 1.96 -1.56
N GLY A 137 10.75 1.90 -1.89
CA GLY A 137 11.68 3.01 -1.67
C GLY A 137 11.23 4.31 -2.33
N ARG A 138 10.76 4.25 -3.58
CA ARG A 138 10.19 5.40 -4.30
C ARG A 138 8.96 5.97 -3.58
N ALA A 139 8.07 5.11 -3.12
CA ALA A 139 6.89 5.53 -2.37
C ALA A 139 7.29 6.27 -1.08
N LEU A 140 8.28 5.76 -0.34
CA LEU A 140 8.80 6.36 0.89
C LEU A 140 9.49 7.70 0.64
N MET A 141 10.22 7.85 -0.47
CA MET A 141 10.86 9.12 -0.86
C MET A 141 9.85 10.25 -1.09
N THR A 142 8.57 9.96 -1.32
CA THR A 142 7.52 10.99 -1.40
C THR A 142 7.10 11.56 -0.04
N GLN A 143 7.68 11.10 1.07
CA GLN A 143 7.32 11.48 2.45
C GLN A 143 5.82 11.30 2.73
N PRO A 144 5.27 10.08 2.58
CA PRO A 144 3.83 9.89 2.65
C PRO A 144 3.29 10.01 4.08
N GLU A 145 2.04 10.46 4.20
CA GLU A 145 1.24 10.34 5.44
C GLU A 145 0.42 9.04 5.45
N LEU A 146 0.09 8.52 4.26
CA LEU A 146 -0.55 7.23 4.04
C LEU A 146 0.18 6.48 2.92
N ILE A 147 0.56 5.25 3.16
CA ILE A 147 1.07 4.34 2.14
C ILE A 147 0.08 3.19 1.92
N ILE A 148 -0.22 2.90 0.66
CA ILE A 148 -1.06 1.76 0.25
C ILE A 148 -0.13 0.74 -0.41
N LEU A 149 -0.10 -0.48 0.16
CA LEU A 149 0.70 -1.61 -0.30
C LEU A 149 -0.25 -2.66 -0.89
N ASP A 150 -0.22 -2.84 -2.21
CA ASP A 150 -1.13 -3.73 -2.94
C ASP A 150 -0.37 -4.95 -3.46
N GLU A 151 -0.55 -6.10 -2.78
CA GLU A 151 0.09 -7.40 -3.05
C GLU A 151 1.63 -7.29 -3.19
N ALA A 152 2.25 -6.58 -2.22
CA ALA A 152 3.68 -6.21 -2.28
C ALA A 152 4.63 -7.41 -2.19
N THR A 153 4.15 -8.60 -1.81
CA THR A 153 4.99 -9.80 -1.67
C THR A 153 4.73 -10.85 -2.73
N GLU A 154 3.77 -10.61 -3.64
CA GLU A 154 3.36 -11.62 -4.62
C GLU A 154 4.47 -12.01 -5.60
N GLY A 155 4.62 -13.32 -5.82
CA GLY A 155 5.56 -13.88 -6.79
C GLY A 155 7.03 -13.70 -6.43
N LEU A 156 7.36 -13.40 -5.16
CA LEU A 156 8.71 -13.17 -4.69
C LEU A 156 9.27 -14.38 -3.93
N ALA A 157 10.59 -14.52 -3.95
CA ALA A 157 11.28 -15.55 -3.18
C ALA A 157 11.11 -15.33 -1.65
N PRO A 158 11.06 -16.41 -0.84
CA PRO A 158 10.76 -16.31 0.60
C PRO A 158 11.66 -15.34 1.39
N LEU A 159 12.94 -15.27 1.06
CA LEU A 159 13.89 -14.33 1.72
C LEU A 159 13.52 -12.87 1.42
N ILE A 160 13.11 -12.58 0.19
CA ILE A 160 12.67 -11.23 -0.21
C ILE A 160 11.35 -10.87 0.46
N VAL A 161 10.43 -11.83 0.54
CA VAL A 161 9.16 -11.66 1.27
C VAL A 161 9.43 -11.29 2.75
N ALA A 162 10.35 -12.00 3.41
CA ALA A 162 10.74 -11.69 4.78
C ALA A 162 11.33 -10.27 4.92
N ASP A 163 12.21 -9.86 3.99
CA ASP A 163 12.77 -8.51 3.96
C ASP A 163 11.67 -7.44 3.78
N ILE A 164 10.71 -7.66 2.90
CA ILE A 164 9.60 -6.72 2.68
C ILE A 164 8.73 -6.60 3.92
N TRP A 165 8.39 -7.70 4.60
CA TRP A 165 7.62 -7.64 5.85
C TRP A 165 8.36 -6.91 6.97
N ARG A 166 9.71 -7.08 7.06
CA ARG A 166 10.53 -6.28 7.98
C ARG A 166 10.43 -4.78 7.67
N VAL A 167 10.49 -4.40 6.40
CA VAL A 167 10.37 -3.00 5.99
C VAL A 167 8.96 -2.46 6.26
N ILE A 168 7.91 -3.24 6.07
CA ILE A 168 6.54 -2.86 6.43
C ILE A 168 6.46 -2.55 7.93
N SER A 169 7.12 -3.35 8.78
CA SER A 169 7.22 -3.06 10.22
C SER A 169 7.94 -1.72 10.49
N GLU A 170 9.06 -1.45 9.80
CA GLU A 170 9.76 -0.16 9.93
C GLU A 170 8.90 1.04 9.49
N ILE A 171 8.09 0.88 8.44
CA ILE A 171 7.14 1.90 7.97
C ILE A 171 6.11 2.20 9.05
N ARG A 172 5.50 1.16 9.62
CA ARG A 172 4.56 1.26 10.74
C ARG A 172 5.19 1.99 11.93
N ASP A 173 6.38 1.57 12.35
CA ASP A 173 7.09 2.15 13.48
C ASP A 173 7.49 3.62 13.25
N SER A 174 7.58 4.04 11.99
CA SER A 174 7.81 5.45 11.62
C SER A 174 6.55 6.33 11.73
N GLY A 175 5.39 5.75 12.07
CA GLY A 175 4.12 6.46 12.24
C GLY A 175 3.41 6.84 10.94
N ILE A 176 3.78 6.24 9.81
CA ILE A 176 3.06 6.37 8.55
C ILE A 176 1.80 5.50 8.60
N ALA A 177 0.63 6.10 8.33
CA ALA A 177 -0.58 5.31 8.18
C ALA A 177 -0.45 4.34 7.00
N THR A 178 -0.92 3.11 7.15
CA THR A 178 -0.68 2.07 6.15
C THR A 178 -1.97 1.29 5.84
N LEU A 179 -2.25 1.07 4.56
CA LEU A 179 -3.26 0.12 4.09
C LEU A 179 -2.54 -1.04 3.41
N ILE A 180 -2.67 -2.26 3.94
CA ILE A 180 -2.00 -3.44 3.44
C ILE A 180 -3.01 -4.39 2.79
N VAL A 181 -2.74 -4.77 1.55
CA VAL A 181 -3.40 -5.88 0.85
C VAL A 181 -2.34 -6.91 0.49
N ASP A 182 -2.50 -8.14 0.95
CA ASP A 182 -1.63 -9.25 0.57
C ASP A 182 -2.39 -10.58 0.64
N ARG A 183 -1.90 -11.60 -0.03
CA ARG A 183 -2.48 -12.96 -0.02
C ARG A 183 -2.24 -13.68 1.30
N ASP A 184 -1.13 -13.41 1.96
CA ASP A 184 -0.84 -13.92 3.30
C ASP A 184 -1.60 -13.12 4.37
N TYR A 185 -2.90 -13.43 4.53
CA TYR A 185 -3.75 -12.77 5.51
C TYR A 185 -3.20 -12.86 6.93
N ARG A 186 -2.44 -13.93 7.28
CA ARG A 186 -1.86 -14.10 8.61
C ARG A 186 -0.77 -13.07 8.85
N LYS A 187 0.05 -12.80 7.84
CA LYS A 187 1.06 -11.74 7.89
C LYS A 187 0.42 -10.36 7.90
N VAL A 188 -0.63 -10.14 7.10
CA VAL A 188 -1.40 -8.89 7.12
C VAL A 188 -1.93 -8.63 8.53
N LEU A 189 -2.62 -9.59 9.16
CA LEU A 189 -3.13 -9.46 10.52
C LEU A 189 -2.03 -9.25 11.57
N ALA A 190 -0.86 -9.89 11.38
CA ALA A 190 0.27 -9.72 12.29
C ALA A 190 0.89 -8.31 12.23
N GLN A 191 0.73 -7.61 11.11
CA GLN A 191 1.28 -6.27 10.86
C GLN A 191 0.24 -5.15 10.97
N SER A 192 -1.04 -5.46 11.15
CA SER A 192 -2.12 -4.49 11.18
C SER A 192 -2.71 -4.33 12.58
N ASP A 193 -3.14 -3.12 12.92
CA ASP A 193 -3.87 -2.83 14.16
C ASP A 193 -5.32 -3.32 14.05
N ARG A 194 -5.93 -3.08 12.90
CA ARG A 194 -7.27 -3.56 12.53
C ARG A 194 -7.26 -4.16 11.14
N ALA A 195 -8.27 -4.97 10.84
CA ALA A 195 -8.51 -5.42 9.48
C ALA A 195 -9.99 -5.30 9.10
N ILE A 196 -10.24 -5.16 7.82
CA ILE A 196 -11.56 -5.22 7.20
C ILE A 196 -11.55 -6.32 6.14
N VAL A 197 -12.68 -7.02 6.03
CA VAL A 197 -12.87 -8.06 5.01
C VAL A 197 -13.88 -7.57 4.00
N LEU A 198 -13.47 -7.55 2.74
CA LEU A 198 -14.33 -7.19 1.62
C LEU A 198 -14.88 -8.44 0.96
N GLN A 199 -16.20 -8.49 0.76
CA GLN A 199 -16.87 -9.52 -0.01
C GLN A 199 -17.92 -8.88 -0.91
N LYS A 200 -17.85 -9.18 -2.22
CA LYS A 200 -18.77 -8.64 -3.23
C LYS A 200 -18.97 -7.12 -3.12
N GLY A 201 -17.87 -6.40 -2.89
CA GLY A 201 -17.88 -4.94 -2.80
C GLY A 201 -18.47 -4.33 -1.52
N GLN A 202 -18.65 -5.12 -0.49
CA GLN A 202 -19.14 -4.69 0.83
C GLN A 202 -18.18 -5.11 1.93
N VAL A 203 -18.09 -4.33 3.03
CA VAL A 203 -17.38 -4.74 4.24
C VAL A 203 -18.28 -5.70 5.01
N VAL A 204 -17.87 -6.96 5.12
CA VAL A 204 -18.62 -8.02 5.80
C VAL A 204 -18.10 -8.31 7.21
N LEU A 205 -16.86 -7.92 7.49
CA LEU A 205 -16.24 -8.09 8.80
C LEU A 205 -15.23 -6.97 9.03
N SER A 206 -15.16 -6.44 10.24
CA SER A 206 -14.20 -5.42 10.66
C SER A 206 -13.90 -5.58 12.14
N GLY A 207 -12.64 -5.42 12.53
CA GLY A 207 -12.26 -5.52 13.94
C GLY A 207 -10.76 -5.41 14.16
N ALA A 208 -10.35 -5.45 15.43
CA ALA A 208 -8.95 -5.54 15.82
C ALA A 208 -8.31 -6.79 15.22
N SER A 209 -7.10 -6.67 14.68
CA SER A 209 -6.42 -7.78 14.01
C SER A 209 -6.21 -9.00 14.91
N ASP A 210 -5.90 -8.79 16.18
CA ASP A 210 -5.73 -9.87 17.15
C ASP A 210 -7.03 -10.65 17.40
N ALA A 211 -8.18 -9.96 17.45
CA ALA A 211 -9.48 -10.61 17.60
C ALA A 211 -9.87 -11.40 16.34
N LEU A 212 -9.51 -10.88 15.16
CA LEU A 212 -9.82 -11.53 13.88
C LEU A 212 -8.94 -12.75 13.59
N ARG A 213 -7.73 -12.81 14.14
CA ARG A 213 -6.75 -13.87 13.88
C ARG A 213 -7.29 -15.28 14.15
N ASN A 214 -8.14 -15.41 15.15
CA ASN A 214 -8.73 -16.69 15.57
C ASN A 214 -10.24 -16.78 15.26
N SER A 215 -10.75 -15.90 14.40
CA SER A 215 -12.18 -15.84 14.07
C SER A 215 -12.54 -16.91 13.03
N GLU A 216 -13.46 -17.81 13.35
CA GLU A 216 -14.05 -18.77 12.41
C GLU A 216 -14.75 -18.04 11.25
N GLN A 217 -15.36 -16.88 11.52
CA GLN A 217 -15.99 -16.06 10.49
C GLN A 217 -14.97 -15.59 9.44
N LEU A 218 -13.77 -15.17 9.88
CA LEU A 218 -12.71 -14.77 8.97
C LEU A 218 -12.32 -15.92 8.04
N ALA A 219 -12.11 -17.12 8.60
CA ALA A 219 -11.77 -18.32 7.83
C ALA A 219 -12.84 -18.61 6.77
N SER A 220 -14.12 -18.55 7.14
CA SER A 220 -15.25 -18.73 6.23
C SER A 220 -15.26 -17.71 5.08
N PHE A 221 -15.05 -16.42 5.35
CA PHE A 221 -15.03 -15.37 4.31
C PHE A 221 -13.82 -15.47 3.38
N LEU A 222 -12.66 -15.90 3.89
CA LEU A 222 -11.46 -16.09 3.09
C LEU A 222 -11.44 -17.44 2.34
N GLY A 223 -12.22 -18.43 2.79
CA GLY A 223 -12.26 -19.76 2.20
C GLY A 223 -11.02 -20.60 2.53
N VAL A 224 -10.53 -20.50 3.77
CA VAL A 224 -9.34 -21.21 4.31
C VAL A 224 -9.70 -21.97 5.57
#